data_d114efcca0a1cd3c1e2c4e936b28868f
#
_entry.id   d114efcca0a1cd3c1e2c4e936b28868f
#
_cell.length_a   1.000
_cell.length_b   1.000
_cell.length_c   1.000
_cell.angle_alpha   90.00
_cell.angle_beta   90.00
_cell.angle_gamma   90.00
#
_symmetry.space_group_name_H-M   'P 1'
#
loop_
_entity.id
_entity.type
_entity.pdbx_description
1 polymer ?
#
loop_
_entity_poly.entity_id
_entity_poly.type
_entity_poly.pdbx_seq_one_letter_code
_entity_poly.pdbx_strand_id
1 'polypeptide(L)'
;MKTYLVTGAAGFIGANFIKHMLAKYDDIKIVVLDLLTYAGNLGTIAEDIDGVRCEFVKGDICDRALADQLFEKYNFDYVVNFAAESHVDRSIENPQLFLQTNILGTQNLLDAARKAWVTGKAETGYPVWREGVRFHQVSTDEVYGSLGAEGYFHETTPLDPRSPYSASKTSADLFVKAYHETYKMPVSITRCSNNYGPYHFPEKLIPLIIKNILEGKSLPVYGDGTNVRDWLYVEDHCKAIDAVIHHGRVGEVYNVGGHNEKQNIEIVKLTIRTIHQLMTEQPEYRQVLKKKEIGADGEISIDWINDSLLTCLLYTSP
;
A
#
# COMPACT_ATOMS: atom_id res chain seq x y z
N MET A 1 -12.63 -1.33 24.10
CA MET A 1 -11.89 -1.96 22.99
C MET A 1 -12.42 -1.38 21.69
N LYS A 2 -11.54 -0.77 20.86
CA LYS A 2 -11.92 -0.22 19.55
C LYS A 2 -11.82 -1.30 18.48
N THR A 3 -12.77 -1.31 17.53
CA THR A 3 -12.84 -2.34 16.50
C THR A 3 -12.59 -1.74 15.13
N TYR A 4 -11.62 -2.32 14.39
CA TYR A 4 -11.17 -1.88 13.08
C TYR A 4 -11.57 -2.88 11.99
N LEU A 5 -12.11 -2.38 10.90
CA LEU A 5 -12.14 -3.11 9.63
C LEU A 5 -10.93 -2.66 8.81
N VAL A 6 -10.02 -3.58 8.51
CA VAL A 6 -8.85 -3.32 7.68
C VAL A 6 -8.97 -4.15 6.42
N THR A 7 -9.22 -3.50 5.29
CA THR A 7 -9.38 -4.19 4.01
C THR A 7 -8.07 -4.24 3.23
N GLY A 8 -7.84 -5.27 2.43
CA GLY A 8 -6.59 -5.43 1.68
C GLY A 8 -5.36 -5.70 2.56
N ALA A 9 -5.57 -6.22 3.76
CA ALA A 9 -4.53 -6.35 4.76
C ALA A 9 -3.65 -7.60 4.61
N ALA A 10 -3.97 -8.53 3.71
CA ALA A 10 -3.05 -9.57 3.28
C ALA A 10 -2.05 -9.07 2.22
N GLY A 11 -2.18 -7.81 1.78
CA GLY A 11 -1.23 -7.12 0.91
C GLY A 11 -0.07 -6.48 1.68
N PHE A 12 0.88 -5.90 0.94
CA PHE A 12 2.13 -5.34 1.48
C PHE A 12 1.94 -4.32 2.61
N ILE A 13 1.29 -3.18 2.33
CA ILE A 13 1.17 -2.07 3.30
C ILE A 13 0.22 -2.48 4.42
N GLY A 14 -0.91 -3.11 4.08
CA GLY A 14 -1.91 -3.53 5.06
C GLY A 14 -1.38 -4.55 6.07
N ALA A 15 -0.52 -5.50 5.66
CA ALA A 15 0.11 -6.45 6.57
C ALA A 15 1.02 -5.75 7.59
N ASN A 16 1.85 -4.81 7.13
CA ASN A 16 2.69 -4.01 8.02
C ASN A 16 1.85 -3.14 8.97
N PHE A 17 0.73 -2.60 8.49
CA PHE A 17 -0.19 -1.81 9.31
C PHE A 17 -0.82 -2.64 10.44
N ILE A 18 -1.29 -3.87 10.14
CA ILE A 18 -1.83 -4.76 11.17
C ILE A 18 -0.77 -5.04 12.24
N LYS A 19 0.45 -5.42 11.84
CA LYS A 19 1.55 -5.70 12.77
C LYS A 19 1.86 -4.50 13.63
N HIS A 20 1.94 -3.30 13.05
CA HIS A 20 2.13 -2.05 13.78
C HIS A 20 1.03 -1.83 14.83
N MET A 21 -0.25 -1.96 14.44
CA MET A 21 -1.39 -1.72 15.32
C MET A 21 -1.46 -2.73 16.47
N LEU A 22 -1.28 -4.02 16.18
CA LEU A 22 -1.31 -5.08 17.20
C LEU A 22 -0.14 -4.99 18.18
N ALA A 23 1.04 -4.52 17.73
CA ALA A 23 2.21 -4.31 18.58
C ALA A 23 2.07 -3.05 19.46
N LYS A 24 1.35 -2.03 18.98
CA LYS A 24 1.23 -0.75 19.69
C LYS A 24 0.06 -0.71 20.68
N TYR A 25 -1.05 -1.40 20.37
CA TYR A 25 -2.28 -1.31 21.14
C TYR A 25 -2.75 -2.67 21.64
N ASP A 26 -2.97 -2.81 22.94
CA ASP A 26 -3.43 -4.05 23.57
C ASP A 26 -4.96 -4.20 23.57
N ASP A 27 -5.68 -3.09 23.48
CA ASP A 27 -7.14 -3.00 23.66
C ASP A 27 -7.91 -2.78 22.34
N ILE A 28 -7.37 -3.26 21.23
CA ILE A 28 -8.01 -3.19 19.90
C ILE A 28 -8.42 -4.56 19.39
N LYS A 29 -9.40 -4.57 18.48
CA LYS A 29 -9.74 -5.70 17.63
C LYS A 29 -9.66 -5.30 16.16
N ILE A 30 -9.01 -6.13 15.36
CA ILE A 30 -8.89 -5.96 13.91
C ILE A 30 -9.65 -7.09 13.21
N VAL A 31 -10.53 -6.75 12.31
CA VAL A 31 -11.14 -7.68 11.35
C VAL A 31 -10.55 -7.38 9.98
N VAL A 32 -9.82 -8.33 9.45
CA VAL A 32 -9.21 -8.25 8.12
C VAL A 32 -10.21 -8.74 7.10
N LEU A 33 -10.51 -7.92 6.09
CA LEU A 33 -11.26 -8.32 4.90
C LEU A 33 -10.35 -8.30 3.69
N ASP A 34 -10.09 -9.45 3.08
CA ASP A 34 -9.23 -9.56 1.91
C ASP A 34 -9.75 -10.64 0.95
N LEU A 35 -9.73 -10.34 -0.34
CA LEU A 35 -10.13 -11.28 -1.38
C LEU A 35 -9.06 -12.33 -1.67
N LEU A 36 -7.81 -12.09 -1.27
CA LEU A 36 -6.63 -12.88 -1.59
C LEU A 36 -6.41 -13.00 -3.10
N THR A 37 -6.38 -11.85 -3.78
CA THR A 37 -6.01 -11.77 -5.19
C THR A 37 -4.50 -12.05 -5.36
N TYR A 38 -3.95 -11.78 -6.52
CA TYR A 38 -2.56 -12.12 -6.86
C TYR A 38 -1.49 -11.57 -5.89
N ALA A 39 -1.74 -10.43 -5.27
CA ALA A 39 -0.81 -9.78 -4.33
C ALA A 39 -1.15 -10.04 -2.85
N GLY A 40 -2.28 -10.65 -2.56
CA GLY A 40 -2.69 -11.02 -1.20
C GLY A 40 -2.03 -12.33 -0.75
N ASN A 41 -1.27 -12.27 0.33
CA ASN A 41 -0.62 -13.45 0.91
C ASN A 41 -0.99 -13.60 2.39
N LEU A 42 -1.88 -14.54 2.66
CA LEU A 42 -2.32 -14.80 4.04
C LEU A 42 -1.17 -15.22 4.97
N GLY A 43 -0.14 -15.89 4.43
CA GLY A 43 1.05 -16.28 5.20
C GLY A 43 1.78 -15.09 5.85
N THR A 44 1.64 -13.88 5.29
CA THR A 44 2.27 -12.67 5.82
C THR A 44 1.71 -12.27 7.19
N ILE A 45 0.44 -12.55 7.44
CA ILE A 45 -0.30 -12.18 8.66
C ILE A 45 -0.79 -13.40 9.43
N ALA A 46 -0.38 -14.62 9.05
CA ALA A 46 -0.91 -15.84 9.65
C ALA A 46 -0.67 -15.93 11.16
N GLU A 47 0.50 -15.46 11.62
CA GLU A 47 0.86 -15.42 13.04
C GLU A 47 0.10 -14.36 13.83
N ASP A 48 -0.41 -13.33 13.15
CA ASP A 48 -1.18 -12.25 13.77
C ASP A 48 -2.66 -12.62 13.96
N ILE A 49 -3.17 -13.61 13.19
CA ILE A 49 -4.56 -14.06 13.24
C ILE A 49 -4.74 -15.02 14.41
N ASP A 50 -5.19 -14.50 15.52
CA ASP A 50 -5.40 -15.27 16.77
C ASP A 50 -6.89 -15.61 17.05
N GLY A 51 -7.80 -15.10 16.23
CA GLY A 51 -9.26 -15.25 16.40
C GLY A 51 -9.86 -14.44 17.56
N VAL A 52 -9.03 -13.70 18.28
CA VAL A 52 -9.45 -12.86 19.43
C VAL A 52 -9.27 -11.38 19.11
N ARG A 53 -8.01 -10.95 18.94
CA ARG A 53 -7.65 -9.56 18.59
C ARG A 53 -7.58 -9.34 17.09
N CYS A 54 -7.30 -10.38 16.31
CA CYS A 54 -7.25 -10.31 14.86
C CYS A 54 -8.02 -11.49 14.24
N GLU A 55 -9.04 -11.16 13.48
CA GLU A 55 -9.85 -12.13 12.72
C GLU A 55 -9.69 -11.89 11.22
N PHE A 56 -9.67 -12.97 10.45
CA PHE A 56 -9.62 -12.92 8.98
C PHE A 56 -10.96 -13.33 8.37
N VAL A 57 -11.43 -12.54 7.43
CA VAL A 57 -12.58 -12.82 6.57
C VAL A 57 -12.14 -12.77 5.11
N LYS A 58 -12.29 -13.88 4.39
CA LYS A 58 -12.09 -13.88 2.95
C LYS A 58 -13.33 -13.30 2.26
N GLY A 59 -13.16 -12.22 1.49
CA GLY A 59 -14.27 -11.62 0.76
C GLY A 59 -13.88 -10.41 -0.04
N ASP A 60 -14.80 -10.01 -0.93
CA ASP A 60 -14.64 -8.87 -1.82
C ASP A 60 -15.30 -7.63 -1.20
N ILE A 61 -14.61 -6.49 -1.23
CA ILE A 61 -15.18 -5.20 -0.80
C ILE A 61 -16.36 -4.76 -1.69
N CYS A 62 -16.49 -5.33 -2.89
CA CYS A 62 -17.62 -5.11 -3.79
C CYS A 62 -18.87 -5.91 -3.40
N ASP A 63 -18.74 -6.91 -2.52
CA ASP A 63 -19.88 -7.67 -2.01
C ASP A 63 -20.64 -6.87 -0.95
N ARG A 64 -21.76 -6.29 -1.38
CA ARG A 64 -22.59 -5.44 -0.52
C ARG A 64 -23.20 -6.22 0.65
N ALA A 65 -23.64 -7.44 0.41
CA ALA A 65 -24.26 -8.27 1.45
C ALA A 65 -23.24 -8.62 2.54
N LEU A 66 -22.03 -8.99 2.13
CA LEU A 66 -20.92 -9.26 3.04
C LEU A 66 -20.54 -8.02 3.86
N ALA A 67 -20.40 -6.86 3.20
CA ALA A 67 -20.08 -5.60 3.89
C ALA A 67 -21.15 -5.27 4.95
N ASP A 68 -22.44 -5.29 4.59
CA ASP A 68 -23.56 -5.05 5.52
C ASP A 68 -23.50 -6.04 6.71
N GLN A 69 -23.32 -7.36 6.48
CA GLN A 69 -23.18 -8.38 7.52
C GLN A 69 -22.00 -8.13 8.46
N LEU A 70 -20.85 -7.71 7.92
CA LEU A 70 -19.69 -7.43 8.75
C LEU A 70 -19.92 -6.23 9.67
N PHE A 71 -20.54 -5.15 9.17
CA PHE A 71 -20.87 -3.99 9.99
C PHE A 71 -21.92 -4.30 11.07
N GLU A 72 -22.89 -5.17 10.79
CA GLU A 72 -23.84 -5.65 11.79
C GLU A 72 -23.16 -6.49 12.89
N LYS A 73 -22.25 -7.39 12.48
CA LYS A 73 -21.59 -8.33 13.39
C LYS A 73 -20.59 -7.65 14.32
N TYR A 74 -19.77 -6.74 13.79
CA TYR A 74 -18.56 -6.28 14.50
C TYR A 74 -18.65 -4.87 15.06
N ASN A 75 -19.65 -4.08 14.68
CA ASN A 75 -19.83 -2.70 15.15
C ASN A 75 -18.57 -1.85 15.06
N PHE A 76 -17.94 -1.79 13.87
CA PHE A 76 -16.66 -1.14 13.64
C PHE A 76 -16.65 0.32 14.06
N ASP A 77 -15.58 0.76 14.74
CA ASP A 77 -15.27 2.17 15.00
C ASP A 77 -14.48 2.79 13.84
N TYR A 78 -13.55 2.02 13.27
CA TYR A 78 -12.67 2.47 12.22
C TYR A 78 -12.74 1.55 11.00
N VAL A 79 -12.72 2.16 9.82
CA VAL A 79 -12.46 1.47 8.55
C VAL A 79 -11.17 2.02 7.99
N VAL A 80 -10.19 1.15 7.69
CA VAL A 80 -8.95 1.51 7.00
C VAL A 80 -8.90 0.74 5.69
N ASN A 81 -9.14 1.45 4.59
CA ASN A 81 -9.30 0.84 3.28
C ASN A 81 -7.97 0.82 2.51
N PHE A 82 -7.26 -0.31 2.56
CA PHE A 82 -6.09 -0.60 1.71
C PHE A 82 -6.48 -1.38 0.46
N ALA A 83 -7.64 -2.04 0.43
CA ALA A 83 -8.05 -2.87 -0.69
C ALA A 83 -8.09 -2.06 -2.00
N ALA A 84 -7.26 -2.46 -2.95
CA ALA A 84 -7.16 -1.84 -4.25
C ALA A 84 -6.44 -2.75 -5.25
N GLU A 85 -6.81 -2.66 -6.51
CA GLU A 85 -5.93 -3.02 -7.60
C GLU A 85 -4.89 -1.91 -7.79
N SER A 86 -3.58 -2.25 -7.84
CA SER A 86 -2.50 -1.26 -7.68
C SER A 86 -1.38 -1.33 -8.72
N HIS A 87 -1.48 -2.20 -9.73
CA HIS A 87 -0.45 -2.33 -10.76
C HIS A 87 -0.79 -1.52 -11.99
N VAL A 88 0.04 -0.53 -12.35
CA VAL A 88 -0.24 0.40 -13.47
C VAL A 88 -0.41 -0.35 -14.78
N ASP A 89 0.52 -1.26 -15.15
CA ASP A 89 0.44 -1.99 -16.42
C ASP A 89 -0.83 -2.83 -16.51
N ARG A 90 -1.21 -3.53 -15.43
CA ARG A 90 -2.48 -4.25 -15.36
C ARG A 90 -3.70 -3.35 -15.52
N SER A 91 -3.60 -2.09 -15.07
CA SER A 91 -4.69 -1.13 -15.24
C SER A 91 -4.90 -0.74 -16.70
N ILE A 92 -3.83 -0.78 -17.51
CA ILE A 92 -3.89 -0.53 -18.95
C ILE A 92 -4.53 -1.72 -19.66
N GLU A 93 -4.16 -2.94 -19.23
CA GLU A 93 -4.70 -4.18 -19.83
C GLU A 93 -6.17 -4.43 -19.46
N ASN A 94 -6.54 -4.19 -18.20
CA ASN A 94 -7.89 -4.43 -17.68
C ASN A 94 -8.37 -3.29 -16.76
N PRO A 95 -8.70 -2.12 -17.31
CA PRO A 95 -9.13 -0.97 -16.50
C PRO A 95 -10.45 -1.21 -15.75
N GLN A 96 -11.32 -2.08 -16.27
CA GLN A 96 -12.61 -2.36 -15.66
C GLN A 96 -12.48 -2.95 -14.25
N LEU A 97 -11.49 -3.81 -14.01
CA LEU A 97 -11.22 -4.37 -12.69
C LEU A 97 -10.89 -3.27 -11.67
N PHE A 98 -10.13 -2.25 -12.10
CA PHE A 98 -9.79 -1.09 -11.26
C PHE A 98 -11.00 -0.21 -10.94
N LEU A 99 -11.92 -0.03 -11.88
CA LEU A 99 -13.17 0.67 -11.62
C LEU A 99 -14.02 -0.08 -10.58
N GLN A 100 -14.15 -1.39 -10.72
CA GLN A 100 -14.90 -2.22 -9.79
C GLN A 100 -14.29 -2.18 -8.39
N THR A 101 -13.04 -2.56 -8.24
CA THR A 101 -12.41 -2.67 -6.93
C THR A 101 -12.21 -1.30 -6.29
N ASN A 102 -11.54 -0.36 -6.99
CA ASN A 102 -11.09 0.87 -6.37
C ASN A 102 -12.22 1.88 -6.17
N ILE A 103 -13.21 1.91 -7.07
CA ILE A 103 -14.30 2.89 -7.01
C ILE A 103 -15.53 2.26 -6.36
N LEU A 104 -16.10 1.22 -6.99
CA LEU A 104 -17.35 0.63 -6.50
C LEU A 104 -17.16 -0.05 -5.15
N GLY A 105 -16.03 -0.74 -4.94
CA GLY A 105 -15.70 -1.34 -3.65
C GLY A 105 -15.56 -0.29 -2.54
N THR A 106 -14.86 0.83 -2.81
CA THR A 106 -14.76 1.93 -1.84
C THR A 106 -16.12 2.55 -1.54
N GLN A 107 -16.95 2.80 -2.57
CA GLN A 107 -18.29 3.33 -2.40
C GLN A 107 -19.19 2.38 -1.59
N ASN A 108 -19.07 1.08 -1.81
CA ASN A 108 -19.81 0.06 -1.05
C ASN A 108 -19.47 0.09 0.44
N LEU A 109 -18.18 0.18 0.78
CA LEU A 109 -17.73 0.30 2.18
C LEU A 109 -18.18 1.60 2.83
N LEU A 110 -18.16 2.72 2.09
CA LEU A 110 -18.68 4.02 2.56
C LEU A 110 -20.17 3.93 2.90
N ASP A 111 -20.98 3.29 2.04
CA ASP A 111 -22.41 3.10 2.29
C ASP A 111 -22.68 2.21 3.51
N ALA A 112 -21.94 1.09 3.65
CA ALA A 112 -22.07 0.20 4.80
C ALA A 112 -21.70 0.93 6.11
N ALA A 113 -20.59 1.67 6.12
CA ALA A 113 -20.18 2.49 7.25
C ALA A 113 -21.22 3.58 7.57
N ARG A 114 -21.74 4.27 6.56
CA ARG A 114 -22.77 5.29 6.73
C ARG A 114 -24.03 4.73 7.38
N LYS A 115 -24.51 3.59 6.92
CA LYS A 115 -25.70 2.93 7.49
C LYS A 115 -25.48 2.56 8.97
N ALA A 116 -24.30 2.02 9.30
CA ALA A 116 -23.99 1.54 10.64
C ALA A 116 -23.69 2.66 11.64
N TRP A 117 -23.16 3.80 11.18
CA TRP A 117 -22.68 4.87 12.06
C TRP A 117 -23.67 6.03 12.27
N VAL A 118 -24.72 6.13 11.46
CA VAL A 118 -25.75 7.15 11.64
C VAL A 118 -26.62 6.79 12.82
N THR A 119 -26.72 7.69 13.81
CA THR A 119 -27.51 7.52 15.03
C THR A 119 -28.80 8.33 15.04
N GLY A 120 -28.91 9.28 14.12
CA GLY A 120 -30.07 10.17 14.02
C GLY A 120 -29.89 11.24 12.93
N LYS A 121 -30.75 12.26 13.01
CA LYS A 121 -30.72 13.41 12.12
C LYS A 121 -30.71 14.70 12.94
N ALA A 122 -29.79 15.61 12.65
CA ALA A 122 -29.69 16.90 13.29
C ALA A 122 -30.79 17.85 12.78
N GLU A 123 -31.06 18.95 13.49
CA GLU A 123 -32.00 20.01 13.07
C GLU A 123 -31.59 20.62 11.73
N THR A 124 -30.29 20.65 11.44
CA THR A 124 -29.73 21.09 10.15
C THR A 124 -30.04 20.17 8.97
N GLY A 125 -30.63 18.99 9.24
CA GLY A 125 -30.93 17.98 8.24
C GLY A 125 -29.80 17.00 7.95
N TYR A 126 -28.57 17.24 8.47
CA TYR A 126 -27.45 16.30 8.32
C TYR A 126 -27.57 15.09 9.26
N PRO A 127 -26.96 13.94 8.88
CA PRO A 127 -26.85 12.79 9.80
C PRO A 127 -26.09 13.15 11.08
N VAL A 128 -26.53 12.58 12.19
CA VAL A 128 -25.76 12.55 13.44
C VAL A 128 -24.94 11.26 13.43
N TRP A 129 -23.66 11.39 13.61
CA TRP A 129 -22.72 10.27 13.56
C TRP A 129 -22.45 9.73 14.96
N ARG A 130 -22.23 8.42 15.08
CA ARG A 130 -21.69 7.80 16.28
C ARG A 130 -20.33 8.42 16.59
N GLU A 131 -20.09 8.74 17.86
CA GLU A 131 -18.86 9.38 18.28
C GLU A 131 -17.64 8.46 18.13
N GLY A 132 -16.50 9.01 17.72
CA GLY A 132 -15.22 8.31 17.63
C GLY A 132 -15.13 7.32 16.48
N VAL A 133 -15.96 7.43 15.44
CA VAL A 133 -15.85 6.63 14.21
C VAL A 133 -15.08 7.37 13.11
N ARG A 134 -14.37 6.62 12.26
CA ARG A 134 -13.62 7.20 11.13
C ARG A 134 -13.49 6.21 9.97
N PHE A 135 -13.77 6.69 8.77
CA PHE A 135 -13.40 6.01 7.52
C PHE A 135 -12.09 6.61 7.00
N HIS A 136 -11.06 5.80 6.85
CA HIS A 136 -9.78 6.21 6.32
C HIS A 136 -9.50 5.53 4.98
N GLN A 137 -9.25 6.34 3.94
CA GLN A 137 -8.84 5.89 2.62
C GLN A 137 -7.33 6.01 2.47
N VAL A 138 -6.68 4.89 2.16
CA VAL A 138 -5.27 4.89 1.78
C VAL A 138 -5.18 5.07 0.26
N SER A 139 -4.57 6.17 -0.16
CA SER A 139 -4.43 6.60 -1.55
C SER A 139 -2.95 6.76 -1.93
N THR A 140 -2.67 7.40 -3.04
CA THR A 140 -1.35 7.54 -3.64
C THR A 140 -1.11 8.96 -4.14
N ASP A 141 0.13 9.40 -4.22
CA ASP A 141 0.56 10.65 -4.84
C ASP A 141 0.37 10.65 -6.37
N GLU A 142 0.24 9.48 -6.99
CA GLU A 142 -0.02 9.37 -8.43
C GLU A 142 -1.34 10.03 -8.87
N VAL A 143 -2.23 10.36 -7.94
CA VAL A 143 -3.45 11.13 -8.21
C VAL A 143 -3.16 12.57 -8.65
N TYR A 144 -1.97 13.10 -8.33
CA TYR A 144 -1.55 14.44 -8.71
C TYR A 144 -0.94 14.51 -10.12
N GLY A 145 -0.57 13.37 -10.70
CA GLY A 145 0.07 13.29 -12.00
C GLY A 145 1.57 13.46 -11.94
N SER A 146 2.13 14.29 -12.83
CA SER A 146 3.58 14.49 -12.93
C SER A 146 3.98 15.81 -12.30
N LEU A 147 4.95 15.75 -11.39
CA LEU A 147 5.64 16.94 -10.89
C LEU A 147 6.62 17.42 -11.95
N GLY A 148 6.79 18.76 -12.08
CA GLY A 148 7.83 19.34 -12.90
C GLY A 148 9.23 19.07 -12.36
N ALA A 149 10.23 19.80 -12.88
CA ALA A 149 11.63 19.64 -12.45
C ALA A 149 11.86 20.07 -11.00
N GLU A 150 11.00 20.91 -10.45
CA GLU A 150 11.11 21.48 -9.10
C GLU A 150 9.74 21.53 -8.43
N GLY A 151 9.75 21.59 -7.09
CA GLY A 151 8.55 21.77 -6.26
C GLY A 151 8.10 20.48 -5.57
N TYR A 152 6.92 20.58 -4.94
CA TYR A 152 6.30 19.49 -4.19
C TYR A 152 4.79 19.44 -4.48
N PHE A 153 4.20 18.27 -4.36
CA PHE A 153 2.76 18.14 -4.29
C PHE A 153 2.27 18.56 -2.90
N HIS A 154 1.26 19.42 -2.90
CA HIS A 154 0.51 19.80 -1.71
C HIS A 154 -0.87 19.16 -1.74
N GLU A 155 -1.54 19.05 -0.60
CA GLU A 155 -2.87 18.46 -0.52
C GLU A 155 -3.92 19.25 -1.35
N THR A 156 -3.60 20.52 -1.65
CA THR A 156 -4.40 21.42 -2.50
C THR A 156 -4.02 21.37 -3.98
N THR A 157 -2.96 20.63 -4.35
CA THR A 157 -2.58 20.47 -5.76
C THR A 157 -3.74 19.84 -6.55
N PRO A 158 -4.10 20.37 -7.72
CA PRO A 158 -5.13 19.79 -8.58
C PRO A 158 -4.81 18.34 -8.93
N LEU A 159 -5.84 17.50 -8.96
CA LEU A 159 -5.72 16.10 -9.34
C LEU A 159 -5.62 15.96 -10.86
N ASP A 160 -4.58 15.30 -11.36
CA ASP A 160 -4.29 15.13 -12.79
C ASP A 160 -3.75 13.71 -13.07
N PRO A 161 -4.55 12.65 -12.83
CA PRO A 161 -4.11 11.26 -12.95
C PRO A 161 -3.71 10.92 -14.40
N ARG A 162 -2.62 10.15 -14.58
CA ARG A 162 -2.03 9.83 -15.88
C ARG A 162 -2.14 8.36 -16.27
N SER A 163 -2.82 7.52 -15.47
CA SER A 163 -3.05 6.11 -15.75
C SER A 163 -4.45 5.70 -15.33
N PRO A 164 -5.01 4.58 -15.85
CA PRO A 164 -6.29 4.05 -15.36
C PRO A 164 -6.25 3.74 -13.87
N TYR A 165 -5.12 3.26 -13.33
CA TYR A 165 -4.91 3.08 -11.90
C TYR A 165 -5.05 4.40 -11.13
N SER A 166 -4.25 5.41 -11.47
CA SER A 166 -4.31 6.69 -10.76
C SER A 166 -5.67 7.38 -10.92
N ALA A 167 -6.33 7.25 -12.08
CA ALA A 167 -7.68 7.74 -12.28
C ALA A 167 -8.70 7.04 -11.37
N SER A 168 -8.58 5.72 -11.17
CA SER A 168 -9.45 4.97 -10.26
C SER A 168 -9.23 5.35 -8.80
N LYS A 169 -7.97 5.59 -8.37
CA LYS A 169 -7.66 6.08 -7.01
C LYS A 169 -8.14 7.50 -6.80
N THR A 170 -7.96 8.38 -7.79
CA THR A 170 -8.52 9.75 -7.78
C THR A 170 -10.04 9.71 -7.60
N SER A 171 -10.72 8.84 -8.35
CA SER A 171 -12.18 8.70 -8.24
C SER A 171 -12.60 8.22 -6.86
N ALA A 172 -11.89 7.25 -6.28
CA ALA A 172 -12.13 6.79 -4.91
C ALA A 172 -11.98 7.92 -3.89
N ASP A 173 -10.90 8.72 -3.98
CA ASP A 173 -10.69 9.90 -3.13
C ASP A 173 -11.84 10.91 -3.24
N LEU A 174 -12.30 11.15 -4.46
CA LEU A 174 -13.41 12.07 -4.71
C LEU A 174 -14.74 11.55 -4.12
N PHE A 175 -14.99 10.22 -4.16
CA PHE A 175 -16.15 9.63 -3.47
C PHE A 175 -16.04 9.80 -1.95
N VAL A 176 -14.88 9.55 -1.35
CA VAL A 176 -14.67 9.77 0.09
C VAL A 176 -14.92 11.23 0.46
N LYS A 177 -14.39 12.18 -0.31
CA LYS A 177 -14.65 13.62 -0.12
C LYS A 177 -16.12 13.97 -0.30
N ALA A 178 -16.78 13.45 -1.34
CA ALA A 178 -18.21 13.68 -1.59
C ALA A 178 -19.09 13.19 -0.44
N TYR A 179 -18.76 12.04 0.19
CA TYR A 179 -19.48 11.58 1.38
C TYR A 179 -19.28 12.51 2.57
N HIS A 180 -18.07 13.06 2.74
CA HIS A 180 -17.87 14.10 3.75
C HIS A 180 -18.69 15.36 3.46
N GLU A 181 -18.62 15.89 2.24
CA GLU A 181 -19.33 17.13 1.89
C GLU A 181 -20.84 16.98 1.96
N THR A 182 -21.37 15.86 1.44
CA THR A 182 -22.82 15.63 1.36
C THR A 182 -23.43 15.22 2.70
N TYR A 183 -22.74 14.36 3.44
CA TYR A 183 -23.32 13.75 4.66
C TYR A 183 -22.57 14.19 5.93
N LYS A 184 -21.49 14.97 5.83
CA LYS A 184 -20.58 15.29 6.93
C LYS A 184 -19.99 14.02 7.57
N MET A 185 -19.83 12.97 6.75
CA MET A 185 -19.26 11.70 7.22
C MET A 185 -17.84 11.90 7.76
N PRO A 186 -17.47 11.30 8.91
CA PRO A 186 -16.13 11.41 9.46
C PRO A 186 -15.14 10.56 8.65
N VAL A 187 -14.46 11.21 7.70
CA VAL A 187 -13.48 10.58 6.82
C VAL A 187 -12.10 11.20 6.95
N SER A 188 -11.08 10.54 6.47
CA SER A 188 -9.74 11.08 6.21
C SER A 188 -9.08 10.32 5.05
N ILE A 189 -8.11 10.94 4.39
CA ILE A 189 -7.38 10.34 3.26
C ILE A 189 -5.88 10.54 3.50
N THR A 190 -5.07 9.51 3.28
CA THR A 190 -3.62 9.66 3.11
C THR A 190 -3.24 9.39 1.66
N ARG A 191 -2.32 10.19 1.10
CA ARG A 191 -1.70 10.00 -0.22
C ARG A 191 -0.22 9.77 -0.01
N CYS A 192 0.22 8.54 -0.24
CA CYS A 192 1.60 8.17 0.00
C CYS A 192 2.43 8.17 -1.27
N SER A 193 3.73 8.41 -1.11
CA SER A 193 4.74 8.16 -2.11
C SER A 193 5.08 6.67 -2.24
N ASN A 194 6.10 6.32 -3.03
CA ASN A 194 6.47 4.92 -3.28
C ASN A 194 6.96 4.23 -2.01
N ASN A 195 6.20 3.22 -1.56
CA ASN A 195 6.55 2.45 -0.39
C ASN A 195 7.58 1.35 -0.68
N TYR A 196 8.47 1.09 0.28
CA TYR A 196 9.36 -0.08 0.29
C TYR A 196 9.46 -0.66 1.70
N GLY A 197 9.86 -1.93 1.79
CA GLY A 197 10.05 -2.61 3.08
C GLY A 197 9.63 -4.07 3.08
N PRO A 198 9.49 -4.69 4.27
CA PRO A 198 9.10 -6.09 4.44
C PRO A 198 7.77 -6.41 3.74
N TYR A 199 7.66 -7.61 3.17
CA TYR A 199 6.48 -8.12 2.47
C TYR A 199 6.12 -7.42 1.16
N HIS A 200 7.00 -6.55 0.63
CA HIS A 200 6.80 -5.90 -0.66
C HIS A 200 6.71 -6.95 -1.78
N PHE A 201 5.67 -6.87 -2.62
CA PHE A 201 5.38 -7.90 -3.61
C PHE A 201 6.45 -7.98 -4.70
N PRO A 202 6.87 -9.20 -5.14
CA PRO A 202 8.04 -9.40 -6.01
C PRO A 202 7.98 -8.80 -7.42
N GLU A 203 6.85 -8.25 -7.86
CA GLU A 203 6.73 -7.53 -9.15
C GLU A 203 7.20 -6.06 -9.07
N LYS A 204 7.36 -5.52 -7.87
CA LYS A 204 7.78 -4.13 -7.66
C LYS A 204 9.31 -4.01 -7.74
N LEU A 205 9.81 -2.80 -8.05
CA LEU A 205 11.21 -2.56 -8.42
C LEU A 205 12.21 -3.21 -7.46
N ILE A 206 12.21 -2.84 -6.19
CA ILE A 206 13.23 -3.32 -5.23
C ILE A 206 13.18 -4.85 -5.07
N PRO A 207 12.05 -5.48 -4.72
CA PRO A 207 12.03 -6.93 -4.57
C PRO A 207 12.25 -7.69 -5.88
N LEU A 208 11.89 -7.11 -7.05
CA LEU A 208 12.21 -7.70 -8.34
C LEU A 208 13.72 -7.72 -8.60
N ILE A 209 14.42 -6.62 -8.31
CA ILE A 209 15.88 -6.54 -8.42
C ILE A 209 16.53 -7.57 -7.48
N ILE A 210 16.12 -7.62 -6.21
CA ILE A 210 16.62 -8.61 -5.24
C ILE A 210 16.43 -10.03 -5.78
N LYS A 211 15.21 -10.38 -6.20
CA LYS A 211 14.88 -11.70 -6.75
C LYS A 211 15.76 -12.06 -7.94
N ASN A 212 15.91 -11.12 -8.89
CA ASN A 212 16.71 -11.37 -10.09
C ASN A 212 18.20 -11.55 -9.77
N ILE A 213 18.76 -10.78 -8.83
CA ILE A 213 20.12 -11.00 -8.34
C ILE A 213 20.24 -12.39 -7.75
N LEU A 214 19.35 -12.79 -6.84
CA LEU A 214 19.40 -14.11 -6.20
C LEU A 214 19.27 -15.27 -7.22
N GLU A 215 18.57 -15.04 -8.33
CA GLU A 215 18.39 -16.00 -9.41
C GLU A 215 19.47 -15.93 -10.49
N GLY A 216 20.39 -14.96 -10.44
CA GLY A 216 21.41 -14.73 -11.46
C GLY A 216 20.82 -14.27 -12.81
N LYS A 217 19.70 -13.54 -12.76
CA LYS A 217 18.99 -13.00 -13.94
C LYS A 217 19.35 -11.55 -14.21
N SER A 218 19.11 -11.07 -15.43
CA SER A 218 19.24 -9.66 -15.78
C SER A 218 18.25 -8.79 -15.02
N LEU A 219 18.67 -7.52 -14.79
CA LEU A 219 17.90 -6.55 -14.01
C LEU A 219 17.13 -5.62 -14.96
N PRO A 220 15.79 -5.66 -14.97
CA PRO A 220 15.02 -4.79 -15.84
C PRO A 220 15.05 -3.34 -15.31
N VAL A 221 15.35 -2.39 -16.20
CA VAL A 221 15.24 -0.95 -15.94
C VAL A 221 14.37 -0.35 -17.02
N TYR A 222 13.27 0.30 -16.65
CA TYR A 222 12.40 0.98 -17.59
C TYR A 222 13.04 2.26 -18.12
N GLY A 223 13.10 2.42 -19.45
CA GLY A 223 13.76 3.54 -20.10
C GLY A 223 15.23 3.65 -19.72
N ASP A 224 15.69 4.85 -19.43
CA ASP A 224 17.06 5.13 -18.94
C ASP A 224 17.20 5.07 -17.41
N GLY A 225 16.12 4.80 -16.71
CA GLY A 225 16.06 4.72 -15.25
C GLY A 225 16.13 6.08 -14.54
N THR A 226 16.01 7.21 -15.27
CA THR A 226 16.12 8.57 -14.69
C THR A 226 14.85 9.04 -14.00
N ASN A 227 13.75 8.28 -14.09
CA ASN A 227 12.51 8.60 -13.38
C ASN A 227 12.77 8.71 -11.87
N VAL A 228 12.48 9.88 -11.31
CA VAL A 228 12.61 10.16 -9.87
C VAL A 228 11.35 9.70 -9.15
N ARG A 229 11.55 9.07 -7.99
CA ARG A 229 10.48 8.71 -7.06
C ARG A 229 10.92 9.07 -5.64
N ASP A 230 9.97 9.50 -4.82
CA ASP A 230 10.17 9.58 -3.38
C ASP A 230 9.92 8.21 -2.75
N TRP A 231 10.84 7.74 -1.92
CA TRP A 231 10.82 6.39 -1.33
C TRP A 231 10.52 6.45 0.15
N LEU A 232 9.35 5.95 0.53
CA LEU A 232 8.80 5.93 1.89
C LEU A 232 8.94 4.54 2.52
N TYR A 233 9.58 4.44 3.68
CA TYR A 233 9.63 3.18 4.40
C TYR A 233 8.25 2.80 4.94
N VAL A 234 7.83 1.56 4.73
CA VAL A 234 6.45 1.14 4.98
C VAL A 234 6.02 1.28 6.43
N GLU A 235 6.91 1.07 7.39
CA GLU A 235 6.57 1.26 8.82
C GLU A 235 6.30 2.74 9.14
N ASP A 236 7.01 3.67 8.54
CA ASP A 236 6.77 5.10 8.74
C ASP A 236 5.44 5.52 8.10
N HIS A 237 5.07 4.92 6.95
CA HIS A 237 3.73 5.07 6.40
C HIS A 237 2.65 4.53 7.34
N CYS A 238 2.84 3.35 7.94
CA CYS A 238 1.90 2.78 8.90
C CYS A 238 1.74 3.68 10.14
N LYS A 239 2.84 4.25 10.66
CA LYS A 239 2.79 5.24 11.76
C LYS A 239 2.04 6.51 11.37
N ALA A 240 2.23 7.00 10.13
CA ALA A 240 1.51 8.16 9.63
C ALA A 240 0.00 7.89 9.50
N ILE A 241 -0.40 6.73 8.96
CA ILE A 241 -1.81 6.33 8.90
C ILE A 241 -2.40 6.27 10.30
N ASP A 242 -1.73 5.61 11.25
CA ASP A 242 -2.15 5.52 12.65
C ASP A 242 -2.34 6.92 13.27
N ALA A 243 -1.40 7.84 13.07
CA ALA A 243 -1.51 9.22 13.53
C ALA A 243 -2.72 9.94 12.92
N VAL A 244 -2.97 9.77 11.61
CA VAL A 244 -4.08 10.42 10.90
C VAL A 244 -5.44 9.89 11.34
N ILE A 245 -5.59 8.57 11.52
CA ILE A 245 -6.89 8.01 11.94
C ILE A 245 -7.28 8.43 13.36
N HIS A 246 -6.30 8.64 14.25
CA HIS A 246 -6.57 9.00 15.63
C HIS A 246 -6.57 10.51 15.89
N HIS A 247 -5.71 11.26 15.22
CA HIS A 247 -5.45 12.67 15.52
C HIS A 247 -5.68 13.62 14.34
N GLY A 248 -5.85 13.08 13.12
CA GLY A 248 -6.11 13.88 11.93
C GLY A 248 -7.48 14.57 11.97
N ARG A 249 -7.57 15.72 11.33
CA ARG A 249 -8.83 16.45 11.17
C ARG A 249 -9.78 15.68 10.24
N VAL A 250 -11.06 15.68 10.57
CA VAL A 250 -12.11 15.07 9.76
C VAL A 250 -12.25 15.81 8.43
N GLY A 251 -12.38 15.06 7.33
CA GLY A 251 -12.56 15.58 5.98
C GLY A 251 -11.26 15.93 5.26
N GLU A 252 -10.12 15.90 5.95
CA GLU A 252 -8.84 16.34 5.39
C GLU A 252 -8.07 15.23 4.68
N VAL A 253 -7.19 15.67 3.78
CA VAL A 253 -6.20 14.86 3.07
C VAL A 253 -4.84 15.14 3.67
N TYR A 254 -3.97 14.13 3.70
CA TYR A 254 -2.61 14.21 4.20
C TYR A 254 -1.65 13.54 3.21
N ASN A 255 -0.65 14.28 2.72
CA ASN A 255 0.44 13.72 1.96
C ASN A 255 1.44 13.06 2.91
N VAL A 256 1.89 11.85 2.56
CA VAL A 256 2.87 11.08 3.34
C VAL A 256 4.02 10.71 2.41
N GLY A 257 5.12 11.43 2.54
CA GLY A 257 6.34 11.24 1.75
C GLY A 257 7.53 10.84 2.62
N GLY A 258 8.56 10.31 1.98
CA GLY A 258 9.81 9.89 2.63
C GLY A 258 10.88 10.98 2.66
N HIS A 259 10.74 12.07 1.91
CA HIS A 259 11.80 13.03 1.63
C HIS A 259 13.11 12.35 1.18
N ASN A 260 12.97 11.34 0.33
CA ASN A 260 14.05 10.48 -0.12
C ASN A 260 13.92 10.23 -1.63
N GLU A 261 13.97 11.31 -2.38
CA GLU A 261 13.87 11.30 -3.84
C GLU A 261 15.13 10.67 -4.44
N LYS A 262 14.90 9.63 -5.24
CA LYS A 262 15.96 8.90 -5.97
C LYS A 262 15.49 8.54 -7.37
N GLN A 263 16.43 8.56 -8.31
CA GLN A 263 16.20 7.96 -9.61
C GLN A 263 16.08 6.43 -9.48
N ASN A 264 15.27 5.82 -10.31
CA ASN A 264 15.12 4.35 -10.31
C ASN A 264 16.46 3.64 -10.49
N ILE A 265 17.36 4.16 -11.34
CA ILE A 265 18.72 3.61 -11.55
C ILE A 265 19.58 3.71 -10.28
N GLU A 266 19.42 4.75 -9.47
CA GLU A 266 20.14 4.88 -8.19
C GLU A 266 19.69 3.81 -7.20
N ILE A 267 18.36 3.54 -7.14
CA ILE A 267 17.80 2.46 -6.31
C ILE A 267 18.33 1.09 -6.74
N VAL A 268 18.38 0.83 -8.05
CA VAL A 268 18.96 -0.42 -8.58
C VAL A 268 20.42 -0.57 -8.12
N LYS A 269 21.24 0.47 -8.34
CA LYS A 269 22.65 0.47 -7.92
C LYS A 269 22.81 0.30 -6.41
N LEU A 270 21.98 0.98 -5.62
CA LEU A 270 21.99 0.87 -4.16
C LEU A 270 21.65 -0.56 -3.72
N THR A 271 20.59 -1.15 -4.28
CA THR A 271 20.15 -2.53 -3.96
C THR A 271 21.27 -3.54 -4.24
N ILE A 272 21.95 -3.43 -5.39
CA ILE A 272 23.07 -4.32 -5.75
C ILE A 272 24.21 -4.19 -4.73
N ARG A 273 24.63 -2.95 -4.43
CA ARG A 273 25.73 -2.70 -3.46
C ARG A 273 25.37 -3.23 -2.08
N THR A 274 24.12 -3.02 -1.63
CA THR A 274 23.67 -3.49 -0.33
C THR A 274 23.66 -5.00 -0.26
N ILE A 275 23.22 -5.72 -1.30
CA ILE A 275 23.26 -7.19 -1.34
C ILE A 275 24.70 -7.69 -1.33
N HIS A 276 25.57 -7.10 -2.14
CA HIS A 276 26.99 -7.48 -2.18
C HIS A 276 27.66 -7.27 -0.82
N GLN A 277 27.44 -6.11 -0.18
CA GLN A 277 27.97 -5.79 1.14
C GLN A 277 27.45 -6.79 2.18
N LEU A 278 26.14 -7.05 2.22
CA LEU A 278 25.51 -7.99 3.15
C LEU A 278 26.10 -9.40 3.02
N MET A 279 26.30 -9.89 1.79
CA MET A 279 26.91 -11.21 1.53
C MET A 279 28.42 -11.25 1.76
N THR A 280 29.08 -10.09 1.81
CA THR A 280 30.48 -9.99 2.23
C THR A 280 30.61 -10.07 3.74
N GLU A 281 29.77 -9.32 4.46
CA GLU A 281 29.76 -9.26 5.93
C GLU A 281 29.18 -10.52 6.57
N GLN A 282 28.24 -11.19 5.89
CA GLN A 282 27.52 -12.39 6.35
C GLN A 282 27.54 -13.47 5.25
N PRO A 283 28.66 -14.21 5.10
CA PRO A 283 28.85 -15.19 4.01
C PRO A 283 27.76 -16.28 3.92
N GLU A 284 27.10 -16.60 5.02
CA GLU A 284 26.00 -17.58 5.06
C GLU A 284 24.85 -17.20 4.12
N TYR A 285 24.63 -15.93 3.84
CA TYR A 285 23.60 -15.49 2.87
C TYR A 285 23.94 -15.84 1.42
N ARG A 286 25.19 -16.15 1.08
CA ARG A 286 25.56 -16.61 -0.26
C ARG A 286 24.87 -17.92 -0.65
N GLN A 287 24.47 -18.73 0.33
CA GLN A 287 23.78 -20.01 0.08
C GLN A 287 22.42 -19.84 -0.61
N VAL A 288 21.76 -18.68 -0.51
CA VAL A 288 20.47 -18.42 -1.18
C VAL A 288 20.60 -18.14 -2.68
N LEU A 289 21.84 -17.87 -3.17
CA LEU A 289 22.09 -17.65 -4.60
C LEU A 289 21.83 -18.91 -5.40
N LYS A 290 21.07 -18.79 -6.48
CA LYS A 290 20.86 -19.91 -7.43
C LYS A 290 22.07 -20.06 -8.34
N LYS A 291 22.69 -18.96 -8.76
CA LYS A 291 23.96 -18.96 -9.50
C LYS A 291 25.11 -19.10 -8.51
N LYS A 292 25.75 -20.28 -8.49
CA LYS A 292 26.88 -20.60 -7.59
C LYS A 292 28.15 -20.73 -8.42
N GLU A 293 28.95 -19.70 -8.47
CA GLU A 293 30.31 -19.75 -8.98
C GLU A 293 31.25 -19.93 -7.79
N ILE A 294 32.15 -20.91 -7.86
CA ILE A 294 33.12 -21.16 -6.78
C ILE A 294 34.37 -20.36 -7.07
N GLY A 295 34.75 -19.52 -6.14
CA GLY A 295 35.99 -18.75 -6.19
C GLY A 295 37.23 -19.61 -5.97
N ALA A 296 38.41 -19.01 -6.17
CA ALA A 296 39.67 -19.68 -5.95
C ALA A 296 39.94 -20.10 -4.49
N ASP A 297 39.21 -19.47 -3.57
CA ASP A 297 39.20 -19.77 -2.12
C ASP A 297 38.26 -20.92 -1.73
N GLY A 298 37.51 -21.48 -2.70
CA GLY A 298 36.52 -22.53 -2.48
C GLY A 298 35.15 -22.05 -1.98
N GLU A 299 34.97 -20.73 -1.83
CA GLU A 299 33.72 -20.11 -1.40
C GLU A 299 32.83 -19.74 -2.60
N ILE A 300 31.52 -19.49 -2.35
CA ILE A 300 30.62 -18.96 -3.39
C ILE A 300 31.02 -17.53 -3.71
N SER A 301 31.49 -17.30 -4.96
CA SER A 301 31.86 -15.96 -5.44
C SER A 301 30.60 -15.08 -5.60
N ILE A 302 30.74 -13.82 -5.22
CA ILE A 302 29.73 -12.78 -5.37
C ILE A 302 30.19 -11.61 -6.23
N ASP A 303 31.39 -11.70 -6.82
CA ASP A 303 31.99 -10.63 -7.64
C ASP A 303 31.10 -10.28 -8.84
N TRP A 304 30.46 -11.29 -9.45
CA TRP A 304 29.52 -11.12 -10.54
C TRP A 304 28.30 -10.26 -10.19
N ILE A 305 27.95 -10.11 -8.89
CA ILE A 305 26.84 -9.25 -8.45
C ILE A 305 27.15 -7.78 -8.77
N ASN A 306 28.40 -7.34 -8.55
CA ASN A 306 28.83 -6.00 -8.92
C ASN A 306 28.98 -5.84 -10.45
N ASP A 307 29.46 -6.87 -11.13
CA ASP A 307 29.61 -6.88 -12.60
C ASP A 307 28.26 -6.84 -13.32
N SER A 308 27.19 -7.33 -12.68
CA SER A 308 25.81 -7.20 -13.16
C SER A 308 25.38 -5.76 -13.37
N LEU A 309 26.00 -4.79 -12.69
CA LEU A 309 25.81 -3.36 -12.92
C LEU A 309 26.22 -2.89 -14.32
N LEU A 310 27.24 -3.53 -14.91
CA LEU A 310 27.83 -3.12 -16.18
C LEU A 310 27.18 -3.81 -17.39
N THR A 311 26.62 -5.00 -17.20
CA THR A 311 26.11 -5.85 -18.28
C THR A 311 24.57 -5.92 -18.37
N CYS A 312 23.85 -5.50 -17.35
CA CYS A 312 22.39 -5.69 -17.25
C CYS A 312 21.56 -4.43 -17.43
N LEU A 313 22.14 -3.33 -17.87
CA LEU A 313 21.36 -2.18 -18.37
C LEU A 313 20.84 -2.51 -19.79
N LEU A 314 20.08 -3.59 -19.90
CA LEU A 314 19.25 -3.83 -21.07
C LEU A 314 18.07 -2.88 -20.98
N TYR A 315 18.15 -1.77 -21.69
CA TYR A 315 17.04 -0.88 -21.95
C TYR A 315 15.92 -1.69 -22.61
N THR A 316 14.90 -2.02 -21.87
CA THR A 316 13.66 -2.47 -22.46
C THR A 316 12.96 -1.21 -22.95
N SER A 317 12.85 -1.08 -24.28
CA SER A 317 11.99 -0.05 -24.90
C SER A 317 10.58 -0.12 -24.31
N PRO A 318 9.89 1.03 -24.22
CA PRO A 318 8.52 1.11 -23.70
C PRO A 318 7.56 0.24 -24.50
#